data_017ef8495659d5afca8023cc1be45f06
#
_entry.id   017ef8495659d5afca8023cc1be45f06
#
_cell.length_a   1.000
_cell.length_b   1.000
_cell.length_c   1.000
_cell.angle_alpha   90.00
_cell.angle_beta   90.00
_cell.angle_gamma   90.00
#
_symmetry.space_group_name_H-M   'P 1'
#
loop_
_entity.id
_entity.type
_entity.pdbx_description
1 polymer ?
#
loop_
_entity_poly.entity_id
_entity_poly.type
_entity_poly.pdbx_seq_one_letter_code
_entity_poly.pdbx_strand_id
1 'polypeptide(L)'
;NGKPVVTDRMHWTLAESVNTSATLATVTGKQVYKDWYATFWKYIDEYLIDHKNGSWFHQLNKDNEVIGTVWPGKSDLYHATQCTLIPRLDPAVSVAPALKANPNA
;
A
#
# COMPACT_ATOMS: atom_id res chain seq x y z
N ASN A 1 18.98 -15.04 -13.09
CA ASN A 1 19.80 -15.42 -11.94
C ASN A 1 19.22 -14.93 -10.60
N GLY A 2 17.97 -14.40 -10.58
CA GLY A 2 17.22 -14.05 -9.38
C GLY A 2 17.73 -12.81 -8.62
N LYS A 3 18.66 -12.04 -9.17
CA LYS A 3 19.10 -10.78 -8.56
C LYS A 3 18.22 -9.64 -9.05
N PRO A 4 17.75 -8.74 -8.15
CA PRO A 4 17.02 -7.55 -8.55
C PRO A 4 17.88 -6.67 -9.48
N VAL A 5 17.27 -6.20 -10.57
CA VAL A 5 17.91 -5.24 -11.49
C VAL A 5 17.49 -3.81 -11.12
N VAL A 6 16.21 -3.64 -10.79
CA VAL A 6 15.67 -2.39 -10.25
C VAL A 6 15.35 -2.61 -8.78
N THR A 7 15.87 -1.74 -7.93
CA THR A 7 15.74 -1.84 -6.46
C THR A 7 14.91 -0.71 -5.87
N ASP A 8 14.38 0.17 -6.71
CA ASP A 8 13.54 1.29 -6.29
C ASP A 8 12.21 0.80 -5.73
N ARG A 9 11.69 1.54 -4.76
CA ARG A 9 10.44 1.23 -4.10
C ARG A 9 9.43 2.30 -4.44
N MET A 10 8.41 1.89 -5.18
CA MET A 10 7.31 2.77 -5.58
C MET A 10 6.16 2.69 -4.57
N HIS A 11 5.54 3.82 -4.26
CA HIS A 11 4.42 3.87 -3.31
C HIS A 11 3.27 2.94 -3.72
N TRP A 12 2.95 2.88 -5.02
CA TRP A 12 1.83 2.09 -5.52
C TRP A 12 2.04 0.58 -5.30
N THR A 13 3.26 0.08 -5.41
CA THR A 13 3.54 -1.35 -5.16
C THR A 13 3.31 -1.71 -3.70
N LEU A 14 3.64 -0.80 -2.78
CA LEU A 14 3.39 -1.00 -1.35
C LEU A 14 1.88 -0.92 -1.04
N ALA A 15 1.16 0.03 -1.63
CA ALA A 15 -0.29 0.14 -1.50
C ALA A 15 -1.00 -1.12 -2.00
N GLU A 16 -0.62 -1.65 -3.15
CA GLU A 16 -1.18 -2.90 -3.68
C GLU A 16 -0.77 -4.13 -2.84
N SER A 17 0.41 -4.12 -2.25
CA SER A 17 0.83 -5.17 -1.31
C SER A 17 -0.02 -5.19 -0.04
N VAL A 18 -0.40 -4.02 0.49
CA VAL A 18 -1.36 -3.88 1.59
C VAL A 18 -2.72 -4.46 1.19
N ASN A 19 -3.27 -4.06 0.05
CA ASN A 19 -4.56 -4.55 -0.44
C ASN A 19 -4.56 -6.06 -0.61
N THR A 20 -3.52 -6.60 -1.24
CA THR A 20 -3.39 -8.03 -1.51
C THR A 20 -3.29 -8.82 -0.21
N SER A 21 -2.44 -8.40 0.72
CA SER A 21 -2.28 -9.10 2.00
C SER A 21 -3.55 -9.04 2.85
N ALA A 22 -4.26 -7.91 2.89
CA ALA A 22 -5.54 -7.77 3.57
C ALA A 22 -6.61 -8.71 2.98
N THR A 23 -6.73 -8.72 1.66
CA THR A 23 -7.69 -9.60 0.94
C THR A 23 -7.39 -11.07 1.23
N LEU A 24 -6.13 -11.49 1.10
CA LEU A 24 -5.73 -12.87 1.37
C LEU A 24 -5.92 -13.25 2.84
N ALA A 25 -5.67 -12.34 3.78
CA ALA A 25 -5.93 -12.57 5.21
C ALA A 25 -7.42 -12.80 5.47
N THR A 26 -8.29 -11.99 4.84
CA THR A 26 -9.75 -12.12 4.98
C THR A 26 -10.27 -13.41 4.36
N VAL A 27 -9.86 -13.74 3.14
CA VAL A 27 -10.36 -14.91 2.41
C VAL A 27 -9.83 -16.22 2.98
N THR A 28 -8.57 -16.26 3.42
CA THR A 28 -7.92 -17.51 3.86
C THR A 28 -7.86 -17.70 5.38
N GLY A 29 -7.97 -16.60 6.15
CA GLY A 29 -7.77 -16.59 7.59
C GLY A 29 -6.33 -16.83 8.05
N LYS A 30 -5.36 -17.01 7.13
CA LYS A 30 -3.99 -17.40 7.46
C LYS A 30 -3.20 -16.26 8.09
N GLN A 31 -2.50 -16.58 9.18
CA GLN A 31 -1.70 -15.60 9.94
C GLN A 31 -0.59 -14.97 9.11
N VAL A 32 0.05 -15.71 8.21
CA VAL A 32 1.12 -15.17 7.35
C VAL A 32 0.72 -13.92 6.56
N TYR A 33 -0.53 -13.84 6.10
CA TYR A 33 -1.00 -12.65 5.37
C TYR A 33 -1.30 -11.47 6.30
N LYS A 34 -1.72 -11.72 7.54
CA LYS A 34 -1.85 -10.69 8.57
C LYS A 34 -0.49 -10.11 8.94
N ASP A 35 0.52 -10.94 9.04
CA ASP A 35 1.90 -10.54 9.34
C ASP A 35 2.48 -9.70 8.20
N TRP A 36 2.24 -10.08 6.94
CA TRP A 36 2.63 -9.27 5.78
C TRP A 36 1.90 -7.92 5.73
N TYR A 37 0.60 -7.89 6.01
CA TYR A 37 -0.16 -6.65 6.10
C TYR A 37 0.45 -5.68 7.12
N ALA A 38 0.76 -6.16 8.32
CA ALA A 38 1.39 -5.34 9.35
C ALA A 38 2.80 -4.88 8.93
N THR A 39 3.57 -5.75 8.28
CA THR A 39 4.92 -5.44 7.78
C THR A 39 4.89 -4.34 6.72
N PHE A 40 3.98 -4.42 5.75
CA PHE A 40 3.86 -3.39 4.71
C PHE A 40 3.40 -2.05 5.29
N TRP A 41 2.44 -2.03 6.19
CA TRP A 41 2.02 -0.79 6.85
C TRP A 41 3.13 -0.15 7.68
N LYS A 42 3.88 -0.95 8.42
CA LYS A 42 5.03 -0.45 9.18
C LYS A 42 6.05 0.22 8.24
N TYR A 43 6.35 -0.41 7.12
CA TYR A 43 7.28 0.15 6.13
C TYR A 43 6.75 1.44 5.50
N ILE A 44 5.47 1.48 5.14
CA ILE A 44 4.81 2.67 4.59
C ILE A 44 4.88 3.83 5.58
N ASP A 45 4.54 3.58 6.83
CA ASP A 45 4.54 4.60 7.89
C ASP A 45 5.94 5.14 8.14
N GLU A 46 6.95 4.27 8.17
CA GLU A 46 8.33 4.64 8.49
C GLU A 46 9.02 5.41 7.35
N TYR A 47 8.76 5.04 6.08
CA TYR A 47 9.55 5.54 4.95
C TYR A 47 8.76 6.30 3.89
N LEU A 48 7.51 5.98 3.66
CA LEU A 48 6.72 6.56 2.58
C LEU A 48 5.84 7.73 3.00
N ILE A 49 5.27 7.71 4.19
CA ILE A 49 4.44 8.80 4.68
C ILE A 49 5.32 9.99 5.07
N ASP A 50 5.02 11.16 4.50
CA ASP A 50 5.64 12.41 4.92
C ASP A 50 4.88 12.96 6.14
N HIS A 51 5.31 12.59 7.32
CA HIS A 51 4.69 13.01 8.57
C HIS A 51 4.80 14.53 8.84
N LYS A 52 5.69 15.21 8.13
CA LYS A 52 5.87 16.67 8.29
C LYS A 52 4.90 17.48 7.42
N ASN A 53 4.75 17.09 6.14
CA ASN A 53 4.00 17.87 5.15
C ASN A 53 2.77 17.14 4.63
N GLY A 54 2.53 15.93 5.08
CA GLY A 54 1.43 15.07 4.63
C GLY A 54 1.68 14.39 3.29
N SER A 55 0.75 13.49 2.93
CA SER A 55 0.84 12.65 1.74
C SER A 55 2.02 11.66 1.78
N TRP A 56 2.25 10.95 0.69
CA TRP A 56 3.30 9.95 0.58
C TRP A 56 4.36 10.38 -0.43
N PHE A 57 5.61 10.00 -0.17
CA PHE A 57 6.65 10.09 -1.18
C PHE A 57 6.41 9.07 -2.29
N HIS A 58 6.71 9.45 -3.54
CA HIS A 58 6.40 8.65 -4.71
C HIS A 58 7.35 7.47 -4.89
N GLN A 59 8.63 7.71 -4.65
CA GLN A 59 9.73 6.78 -4.94
C GLN A 59 10.83 6.85 -3.88
N LEU A 60 11.32 5.69 -3.48
CA LEU A 60 12.51 5.55 -2.64
C LEU A 60 13.57 4.72 -3.38
N ASN A 61 14.83 4.96 -3.08
CA ASN A 61 15.94 4.11 -3.53
C ASN A 61 16.12 2.87 -2.64
N LYS A 62 17.16 2.08 -2.93
CA LYS A 62 17.48 0.86 -2.17
C LYS A 62 17.80 1.13 -0.69
N ASP A 63 18.22 2.32 -0.33
CA ASP A 63 18.59 2.74 1.02
C ASP A 63 17.45 3.47 1.74
N ASN A 64 16.23 3.44 1.17
CA ASN A 64 15.01 4.10 1.65
C ASN A 64 15.07 5.64 1.64
N GLU A 65 15.93 6.23 0.84
CA GLU A 65 15.99 7.66 0.64
C GLU A 65 15.00 8.10 -0.45
N VAL A 66 14.38 9.25 -0.27
CA VAL A 66 13.44 9.82 -1.24
C VAL A 66 14.20 10.24 -2.50
N ILE A 67 13.76 9.73 -3.63
CA ILE A 67 14.28 10.08 -4.95
C ILE A 67 13.13 10.41 -5.91
N GLY A 68 13.44 10.93 -7.08
CA GLY A 68 12.44 11.31 -8.09
C GLY A 68 12.94 11.06 -9.51
N THR A 69 13.68 9.97 -9.72
CA THR A 69 14.28 9.66 -11.02
C THR A 69 13.26 9.16 -12.04
N VAL A 70 12.18 8.51 -11.58
CA VAL A 70 11.05 8.06 -12.39
C VAL A 70 9.83 8.92 -12.11
N TRP A 71 9.49 9.07 -10.82
CA TRP A 71 8.30 9.78 -10.35
C TRP A 71 8.70 10.81 -9.29
N PRO A 72 8.93 12.07 -9.68
CA PRO A 72 9.26 13.13 -8.71
C PRO A 72 8.06 13.56 -7.89
N GLY A 73 8.33 14.07 -6.70
CA GLY A 73 7.32 14.68 -5.83
C GLY A 73 6.51 13.69 -5.01
N LYS A 74 5.26 14.08 -4.74
CA LYS A 74 4.32 13.29 -3.92
C LYS A 74 3.52 12.32 -4.77
N SER A 75 3.05 11.25 -4.12
CA SER A 75 2.23 10.23 -4.75
C SER A 75 0.85 10.76 -5.16
N ASP A 76 0.21 10.02 -6.08
CA ASP A 76 -1.20 10.21 -6.38
C ASP A 76 -2.10 9.78 -5.21
N LEU A 77 -3.35 10.23 -5.22
CA LEU A 77 -4.33 9.86 -4.21
C LEU A 77 -4.96 8.49 -4.45
N TYR A 78 -4.86 7.95 -5.66
CA TYR A 78 -5.56 6.72 -6.04
C TYR A 78 -5.11 5.51 -5.21
N HIS A 79 -3.85 5.13 -5.32
CA HIS A 79 -3.31 3.97 -4.60
C HIS A 79 -3.29 4.17 -3.08
N ALA A 80 -2.85 5.35 -2.63
CA ALA A 80 -2.79 5.66 -1.20
C ALA A 80 -4.18 5.63 -0.54
N THR A 81 -5.22 6.15 -1.21
CA THR A 81 -6.60 6.10 -0.69
C THR A 81 -7.15 4.68 -0.73
N GLN A 82 -6.97 3.95 -1.82
CA GLN A 82 -7.51 2.60 -1.95
C GLN A 82 -6.96 1.64 -0.90
N CYS A 83 -5.69 1.72 -0.55
CA CYS A 83 -5.12 0.83 0.47
C CYS A 83 -5.64 1.11 1.89
N THR A 84 -6.27 2.24 2.12
CA THR A 84 -6.99 2.52 3.37
C THR A 84 -8.44 2.05 3.36
N LEU A 85 -9.05 1.89 2.19
CA LEU A 85 -10.44 1.49 2.02
C LEU A 85 -10.62 -0.01 1.84
N ILE A 86 -9.91 -0.61 0.89
CA ILE A 86 -10.07 -2.02 0.50
C ILE A 86 -9.99 -2.99 1.69
N PRO A 87 -9.06 -2.83 2.64
CA PRO A 87 -9.00 -3.71 3.81
C PRO A 87 -10.25 -3.71 4.72
N ARG A 88 -11.11 -2.71 4.58
CA ARG A 88 -12.35 -2.55 5.37
C ARG A 88 -13.60 -3.02 4.64
N LEU A 89 -13.47 -3.42 3.39
CA LEU A 89 -14.58 -3.77 2.52
C LEU A 89 -14.66 -5.28 2.32
N ASP A 90 -15.84 -5.74 1.91
CA ASP A 90 -16.03 -7.13 1.50
C ASP A 90 -15.24 -7.41 0.21
N PRO A 91 -14.27 -8.33 0.22
CA PRO A 91 -13.47 -8.65 -0.95
C PRO A 91 -14.23 -9.37 -2.06
N ALA A 92 -15.45 -9.85 -1.78
CA ALA A 92 -16.28 -10.55 -2.77
C ALA A 92 -17.00 -9.60 -3.73
N VAL A 93 -17.01 -8.29 -3.46
CA VAL A 93 -17.70 -7.29 -4.27
C VAL A 93 -16.76 -6.15 -4.66
N SER A 94 -17.06 -5.46 -5.75
CA SER A 94 -16.27 -4.29 -6.16
C SER A 94 -16.43 -3.12 -5.17
N VAL A 95 -15.45 -2.21 -5.17
CA VAL A 95 -15.33 -1.13 -4.17
C VAL A 95 -16.60 -0.26 -4.06
N ALA A 96 -17.18 0.14 -5.19
CA ALA A 96 -18.33 1.06 -5.16
C ALA A 96 -19.59 0.44 -4.52
N PRO A 97 -20.03 -0.80 -4.88
CA PRO A 97 -21.10 -1.46 -4.15
C PRO A 97 -20.78 -1.73 -2.67
N ALA A 98 -19.52 -2.10 -2.36
CA ALA A 98 -19.10 -2.35 -0.99
C ALA A 98 -19.19 -1.09 -0.11
N LEU A 99 -18.76 0.05 -0.63
CA LEU A 99 -18.90 1.35 0.06
C LEU A 99 -20.36 1.75 0.22
N LYS A 100 -21.21 1.50 -0.77
CA LYS A 100 -22.63 1.78 -0.67
C LYS A 100 -23.30 0.94 0.43
N ALA A 101 -22.86 -0.30 0.60
CA ALA A 101 -23.37 -1.20 1.64
C ALA A 101 -22.79 -0.86 3.03
N ASN A 102 -21.60 -0.29 3.10
CA ASN A 102 -20.94 0.12 4.34
C ASN A 102 -20.36 1.53 4.25
N PRO A 103 -21.20 2.57 4.32
CA PRO A 103 -20.77 3.96 4.14
C PRO A 103 -19.84 4.48 5.24
N ASN A 104 -19.67 3.72 6.33
CA ASN A 104 -18.79 4.06 7.45
C ASN A 104 -17.46 3.25 7.43
N ALA A 105 -17.20 2.59 6.33
CA ALA A 105 -15.96 1.81 6.18
C ALA A 105 -14.71 2.70 6.20
#